data_ecbaf59a480bda764a31c71f94bcf1fa
#
_entry.id   ecbaf59a480bda764a31c71f94bcf1fa
#
_cell.length_a   1.000
_cell.length_b   1.000
_cell.length_c   1.000
_cell.angle_alpha   90.00
_cell.angle_beta   90.00
_cell.angle_gamma   90.00
#
_symmetry.space_group_name_H-M   'P 1'
#
loop_
_entity.id
_entity.type
_entity.pdbx_description
1 polymer ?
#
loop_
_entity_poly.entity_id
_entity_poly.type
_entity_poly.pdbx_seq_one_letter_code
_entity_poly.pdbx_strand_id
1 'polypeptide(L)'
;RFDVPIIAAGGIVDGPSMAAALAMGADGVQMGTRMVASAESPIHDNWKQSIVNGSEADTVMVNRHHRPAMRVFASDKAKALEAANEPAALDIDAMMGTYFGGDMESGFAMSGQVQGRIDAVRPVADVLREAWDDCQSVLRTLGTAAAEGSISA
;
A
#
# COMPACT_ATOMS: atom_id res chain seq x y z
N ARG A 1 13.90 -11.93 19.05
CA ARG A 1 14.76 -11.21 18.12
C ARG A 1 15.23 -12.21 17.07
N PHE A 2 15.20 -11.83 15.82
CA PHE A 2 15.61 -12.69 14.71
C PHE A 2 16.96 -12.18 14.18
N ASP A 3 17.85 -13.09 13.76
CA ASP A 3 19.16 -12.77 13.15
C ASP A 3 19.07 -12.72 11.61
N VAL A 4 17.95 -12.22 11.11
CA VAL A 4 17.69 -12.02 9.68
C VAL A 4 17.16 -10.61 9.45
N PRO A 5 17.44 -9.98 8.29
CA PRO A 5 16.87 -8.68 7.97
C PRO A 5 15.33 -8.71 7.95
N ILE A 6 14.71 -7.70 8.53
CA ILE A 6 13.25 -7.55 8.60
C ILE A 6 12.84 -6.44 7.64
N ILE A 7 12.03 -6.78 6.65
CA ILE A 7 11.46 -5.82 5.71
C ILE A 7 9.99 -5.57 6.10
N ALA A 8 9.67 -4.33 6.48
CA ALA A 8 8.31 -3.92 6.76
C ALA A 8 7.52 -3.73 5.46
N ALA A 9 6.34 -4.36 5.37
CA ALA A 9 5.45 -4.26 4.21
C ALA A 9 4.02 -3.94 4.66
N GLY A 10 3.31 -3.16 3.84
CA GLY A 10 1.95 -2.71 4.11
C GLY A 10 1.87 -1.36 4.83
N GLY A 11 1.05 -0.47 4.30
CA GLY A 11 0.86 0.87 4.87
C GLY A 11 2.00 1.87 4.64
N ILE A 12 3.02 1.50 3.89
CA ILE A 12 4.18 2.39 3.62
C ILE A 12 4.02 3.02 2.23
N VAL A 13 4.09 4.35 2.16
CA VAL A 13 3.79 5.12 0.96
C VAL A 13 4.71 6.33 0.76
N ASP A 14 5.35 6.81 1.82
CA ASP A 14 6.11 8.05 1.88
C ASP A 14 7.23 7.99 2.92
N GLY A 15 8.00 9.07 3.03
CA GLY A 15 9.11 9.19 3.96
C GLY A 15 8.72 9.05 5.43
N PRO A 16 7.66 9.72 5.92
CA PRO A 16 7.22 9.54 7.30
C PRO A 16 6.85 8.11 7.67
N SER A 17 6.13 7.38 6.81
CA SER A 17 5.80 5.97 7.06
C SER A 17 7.03 5.06 6.99
N MET A 18 7.99 5.38 6.10
CA MET A 18 9.29 4.70 6.05
C MET A 18 10.09 4.94 7.34
N ALA A 19 10.20 6.20 7.79
CA ALA A 19 10.91 6.56 9.02
C ALA A 19 10.31 5.85 10.24
N ALA A 20 8.99 5.79 10.35
CA ALA A 20 8.31 5.07 11.42
C ALA A 20 8.65 3.57 11.42
N ALA A 21 8.64 2.90 10.26
CA ALA A 21 9.00 1.49 10.15
C ALA A 21 10.46 1.23 10.57
N LEU A 22 11.39 2.07 10.14
CA LEU A 22 12.80 1.97 10.51
C LEU A 22 13.01 2.23 12.02
N ALA A 23 12.29 3.21 12.59
CA ALA A 23 12.34 3.50 14.03
C ALA A 23 11.79 2.33 14.87
N MET A 24 10.85 1.55 14.35
CA MET A 24 10.34 0.32 14.97
C MET A 24 11.29 -0.88 14.83
N GLY A 25 12.41 -0.74 14.12
CA GLY A 25 13.43 -1.76 13.98
C GLY A 25 13.38 -2.56 12.67
N ALA A 26 12.70 -2.09 11.66
CA ALA A 26 12.81 -2.68 10.32
C ALA A 26 14.16 -2.31 9.68
N ASP A 27 14.76 -3.24 8.94
CA ASP A 27 16.00 -3.02 8.18
C ASP A 27 15.72 -2.41 6.79
N GLY A 28 14.46 -2.50 6.33
CA GLY A 28 14.01 -1.93 5.07
C GLY A 28 12.49 -1.92 4.96
N VAL A 29 11.99 -1.39 3.85
CA VAL A 29 10.55 -1.28 3.58
C VAL A 29 10.19 -1.78 2.20
N GLN A 30 8.94 -2.23 2.03
CA GLN A 30 8.34 -2.57 0.74
C GLN A 30 7.05 -1.79 0.54
N MET A 31 6.94 -1.12 -0.61
CA MET A 31 5.75 -0.38 -1.03
C MET A 31 5.03 -1.16 -2.14
N GLY A 32 3.78 -1.57 -1.92
CA GLY A 32 2.95 -2.24 -2.92
C GLY A 32 2.07 -1.24 -3.67
N THR A 33 1.01 -0.75 -3.02
CA THR A 33 0.00 0.13 -3.61
C THR A 33 0.60 1.39 -4.24
N ARG A 34 1.63 2.00 -3.62
CA ARG A 34 2.34 3.15 -4.19
C ARG A 34 3.03 2.81 -5.53
N MET A 35 3.60 1.61 -5.63
CA MET A 35 4.28 1.19 -6.87
C MET A 35 3.27 0.82 -7.97
N VAL A 36 2.09 0.32 -7.63
CA VAL A 36 0.99 0.13 -8.60
C VAL A 36 0.62 1.47 -9.26
N ALA A 37 0.50 2.55 -8.46
CA ALA A 37 0.20 3.90 -8.94
C ALA A 37 1.46 4.66 -9.38
N SER A 38 2.37 4.01 -10.08
CA SER A 38 3.53 4.63 -10.70
C SER A 38 3.42 4.67 -12.22
N ALA A 39 4.16 5.60 -12.85
CA ALA A 39 4.11 5.78 -14.30
C ALA A 39 4.61 4.54 -15.05
N GLU A 40 5.66 3.89 -14.53
CA GLU A 40 6.30 2.73 -15.14
C GLU A 40 5.59 1.41 -14.81
N SER A 41 4.62 1.42 -13.90
CA SER A 41 3.84 0.23 -13.59
C SER A 41 3.08 -0.25 -14.85
N PRO A 42 3.17 -1.54 -15.22
CA PRO A 42 2.45 -2.08 -16.37
C PRO A 42 0.95 -2.26 -16.12
N ILE A 43 0.50 -1.95 -14.93
CA ILE A 43 -0.90 -2.07 -14.50
C ILE A 43 -1.77 -1.09 -15.27
N HIS A 44 -2.99 -1.52 -15.66
CA HIS A 44 -3.94 -0.70 -16.40
C HIS A 44 -4.29 0.59 -15.66
N ASP A 45 -4.46 1.68 -16.41
CA ASP A 45 -4.71 3.00 -15.84
C ASP A 45 -6.00 3.08 -15.01
N ASN A 46 -7.03 2.29 -15.35
CA ASN A 46 -8.25 2.23 -14.52
C ASN A 46 -7.93 1.91 -13.06
N TRP A 47 -7.04 0.96 -12.80
CA TRP A 47 -6.66 0.65 -11.41
C TRP A 47 -5.78 1.73 -10.79
N LYS A 48 -4.82 2.29 -11.54
CA LYS A 48 -4.02 3.44 -11.04
C LYS A 48 -4.92 4.60 -10.65
N GLN A 49 -5.93 4.92 -11.47
CA GLN A 49 -6.88 5.99 -11.17
C GLN A 49 -7.80 5.65 -10.00
N SER A 50 -8.19 4.38 -9.84
CA SER A 50 -8.96 3.95 -8.66
C SER A 50 -8.18 4.15 -7.36
N ILE A 51 -6.85 3.99 -7.39
CA ILE A 51 -6.00 4.28 -6.22
C ILE A 51 -5.95 5.80 -5.97
N VAL A 52 -5.67 6.60 -7.00
CA VAL A 52 -5.51 8.06 -6.89
C VAL A 52 -6.80 8.77 -6.45
N ASN A 53 -7.94 8.27 -6.93
CA ASN A 53 -9.26 8.84 -6.61
C ASN A 53 -9.90 8.20 -5.37
N GLY A 54 -9.30 7.16 -4.82
CA GLY A 54 -9.83 6.41 -3.68
C GLY A 54 -9.38 6.96 -2.33
N SER A 55 -10.11 6.56 -1.31
CA SER A 55 -9.81 6.84 0.09
C SER A 55 -9.31 5.58 0.81
N GLU A 56 -8.89 5.71 2.05
CA GLU A 56 -8.57 4.58 2.93
C GLU A 56 -9.77 3.65 3.19
N ALA A 57 -11.00 4.14 3.01
CA ALA A 57 -12.22 3.37 3.16
C ALA A 57 -12.59 2.56 1.91
N ASP A 58 -11.99 2.84 0.76
CA ASP A 58 -12.29 2.14 -0.51
C ASP A 58 -11.52 0.82 -0.67
N THR A 59 -11.33 0.11 0.45
CA THR A 59 -10.78 -1.25 0.47
C THR A 59 -11.61 -2.15 1.38
N VAL A 60 -11.74 -3.41 1.00
CA VAL A 60 -12.43 -4.44 1.78
C VAL A 60 -11.53 -5.65 2.01
N MET A 61 -11.87 -6.48 3.00
CA MET A 61 -11.13 -7.71 3.30
C MET A 61 -11.92 -8.93 2.83
N VAL A 62 -11.62 -9.42 1.64
CA VAL A 62 -12.19 -10.70 1.19
C VAL A 62 -11.48 -11.87 1.87
N ASN A 63 -12.18 -12.97 2.03
CA ASN A 63 -11.70 -14.16 2.75
C ASN A 63 -11.30 -13.86 4.21
N ARG A 64 -11.98 -12.96 4.91
CA ARG A 64 -11.66 -12.60 6.30
C ARG A 64 -11.55 -13.83 7.21
N HIS A 65 -12.43 -14.81 7.02
CA HIS A 65 -12.47 -16.07 7.77
C HIS A 65 -12.01 -17.30 6.97
N HIS A 66 -11.47 -17.06 5.77
CA HIS A 66 -10.97 -18.08 4.84
C HIS A 66 -9.50 -17.78 4.48
N ARG A 67 -8.89 -18.61 3.61
CA ARG A 67 -7.51 -18.40 3.18
C ARG A 67 -7.39 -18.48 1.65
N PRO A 68 -6.56 -17.61 1.07
CA PRO A 68 -5.84 -16.50 1.71
C PRO A 68 -6.77 -15.31 2.00
N ALA A 69 -6.64 -14.68 3.16
CA ALA A 69 -7.29 -13.39 3.42
C ALA A 69 -6.58 -12.29 2.63
N MET A 70 -7.35 -11.45 1.93
CA MET A 70 -6.79 -10.44 1.01
C MET A 70 -7.50 -9.10 1.20
N ARG A 71 -6.70 -8.02 1.29
CA ARG A 71 -7.25 -6.67 1.18
C ARG A 71 -7.23 -6.24 -0.28
N VAL A 72 -8.38 -5.82 -0.77
CA VAL A 72 -8.58 -5.49 -2.18
C VAL A 72 -9.35 -4.17 -2.30
N PHE A 73 -9.28 -3.53 -3.48
CA PHE A 73 -10.14 -2.41 -3.82
C PHE A 73 -11.61 -2.80 -3.69
N ALA A 74 -12.43 -1.89 -3.17
CA ALA A 74 -13.82 -2.12 -2.82
C ALA A 74 -14.75 -2.07 -4.06
N SER A 75 -14.48 -2.91 -5.08
CA SER A 75 -15.40 -3.12 -6.20
C SER A 75 -16.73 -3.70 -5.69
N ASP A 76 -17.79 -3.62 -6.48
CA ASP A 76 -19.09 -4.13 -6.06
C ASP A 76 -19.06 -5.64 -5.82
N LYS A 77 -18.30 -6.38 -6.64
CA LYS A 77 -18.01 -7.81 -6.43
C LYS A 77 -17.32 -8.06 -5.09
N ALA A 78 -16.28 -7.29 -4.76
CA ALA A 78 -15.53 -7.47 -3.54
C ALA A 78 -16.37 -7.15 -2.29
N LYS A 79 -17.19 -6.10 -2.33
CA LYS A 79 -18.13 -5.73 -1.26
C LYS A 79 -19.18 -6.83 -1.04
N ALA A 80 -19.74 -7.38 -2.12
CA ALA A 80 -20.73 -8.46 -2.02
C ALA A 80 -20.13 -9.70 -1.36
N LEU A 81 -18.93 -10.11 -1.73
CA LEU A 81 -18.24 -11.27 -1.14
C LEU A 81 -17.85 -11.05 0.32
N GLU A 82 -17.40 -9.84 0.68
CA GLU A 82 -17.11 -9.50 2.09
C GLU A 82 -18.40 -9.57 2.94
N ALA A 83 -19.49 -8.99 2.44
CA ALA A 83 -20.79 -8.98 3.13
C ALA A 83 -21.38 -10.38 3.30
N ALA A 84 -21.29 -11.21 2.28
CA ALA A 84 -21.76 -12.60 2.32
C ALA A 84 -20.85 -13.51 3.16
N ASN A 85 -19.61 -13.08 3.42
CA ASN A 85 -18.56 -13.89 4.05
C ASN A 85 -18.32 -15.22 3.32
N GLU A 86 -18.44 -15.19 1.98
CA GLU A 86 -18.22 -16.34 1.12
C GLU A 86 -16.73 -16.48 0.76
N PRO A 87 -16.25 -17.73 0.58
CA PRO A 87 -14.88 -17.94 0.12
C PRO A 87 -14.70 -17.44 -1.31
N ALA A 88 -13.75 -16.54 -1.51
CA ALA A 88 -13.36 -16.06 -2.83
C ALA A 88 -12.15 -16.84 -3.33
N ALA A 89 -12.31 -17.55 -4.45
CA ALA A 89 -11.21 -18.20 -5.13
C ALA A 89 -10.34 -17.17 -5.86
N LEU A 90 -9.02 -17.42 -5.90
CA LEU A 90 -8.11 -16.67 -6.76
C LEU A 90 -8.29 -17.19 -8.19
N ASP A 91 -8.98 -16.41 -9.00
CA ASP A 91 -9.10 -16.61 -10.44
C ASP A 91 -8.02 -15.79 -11.14
N ILE A 92 -7.01 -16.46 -11.66
CA ILE A 92 -5.85 -15.81 -12.29
C ILE A 92 -6.26 -15.08 -13.57
N ASP A 93 -7.14 -15.63 -14.37
CA ASP A 93 -7.58 -15.00 -15.62
C ASP A 93 -8.39 -13.74 -15.33
N ALA A 94 -9.29 -13.79 -14.35
CA ALA A 94 -10.01 -12.62 -13.89
C ALA A 94 -9.08 -11.55 -13.29
N MET A 95 -8.06 -11.95 -12.54
CA MET A 95 -7.03 -11.03 -12.04
C MET A 95 -6.22 -10.38 -13.17
N MET A 96 -5.84 -11.15 -14.19
CA MET A 96 -5.15 -10.61 -15.37
C MET A 96 -6.03 -9.61 -16.12
N GLY A 97 -7.33 -9.88 -16.23
CA GLY A 97 -8.33 -8.95 -16.78
C GLY A 97 -8.39 -7.63 -16.00
N THR A 98 -8.37 -7.70 -14.66
CA THR A 98 -8.33 -6.51 -13.80
C THR A 98 -6.99 -5.77 -13.93
N TYR A 99 -5.86 -6.49 -13.84
CA TYR A 99 -4.52 -5.90 -13.75
C TYR A 99 -4.11 -5.23 -15.07
N PHE A 100 -4.34 -5.89 -16.19
CA PHE A 100 -3.85 -5.45 -17.49
C PHE A 100 -4.98 -5.08 -18.46
N GLY A 101 -6.18 -5.62 -18.28
CA GLY A 101 -7.37 -5.30 -19.07
C GLY A 101 -8.19 -4.13 -18.54
N GLY A 102 -7.97 -3.75 -17.27
CA GLY A 102 -8.68 -2.63 -16.65
C GLY A 102 -10.13 -2.90 -16.26
N ASP A 103 -10.54 -4.16 -16.24
CA ASP A 103 -11.86 -4.57 -15.77
C ASP A 103 -11.83 -4.71 -14.24
N MET A 104 -12.24 -3.66 -13.55
CA MET A 104 -12.19 -3.59 -12.08
C MET A 104 -13.20 -4.49 -11.37
N GLU A 105 -14.15 -5.10 -12.10
CA GLU A 105 -15.17 -5.99 -11.54
C GLU A 105 -14.91 -7.48 -11.83
N SER A 106 -14.00 -7.81 -12.75
CA SER A 106 -13.75 -9.22 -13.12
C SER A 106 -12.97 -9.96 -12.04
N GLY A 107 -11.93 -9.36 -11.47
CA GLY A 107 -11.02 -9.94 -10.50
C GLY A 107 -10.88 -9.11 -9.22
N PHE A 108 -9.77 -9.32 -8.51
CA PHE A 108 -9.45 -8.56 -7.31
C PHE A 108 -8.21 -7.70 -7.53
N ALA A 109 -8.38 -6.39 -7.39
CA ALA A 109 -7.29 -5.42 -7.38
C ALA A 109 -6.71 -5.31 -5.95
N MET A 110 -5.54 -5.90 -5.71
CA MET A 110 -4.87 -5.87 -4.41
C MET A 110 -4.50 -4.43 -4.04
N SER A 111 -5.14 -3.87 -3.02
CA SER A 111 -4.89 -2.49 -2.59
C SER A 111 -4.89 -2.37 -1.07
N GLY A 112 -3.95 -1.60 -0.54
CA GLY A 112 -3.89 -1.27 0.88
C GLY A 112 -4.68 0.01 1.20
N GLN A 113 -5.11 0.17 2.45
CA GLN A 113 -5.78 1.39 2.93
C GLN A 113 -4.92 2.66 2.73
N VAL A 114 -3.62 2.50 2.56
CA VAL A 114 -2.68 3.58 2.25
C VAL A 114 -2.99 4.29 0.93
N GLN A 115 -3.86 3.73 0.08
CA GLN A 115 -4.28 4.40 -1.16
C GLN A 115 -4.84 5.81 -0.91
N GLY A 116 -5.53 6.05 0.19
CA GLY A 116 -6.03 7.40 0.55
C GLY A 116 -4.93 8.45 0.76
N ARG A 117 -3.65 8.07 0.69
CA ARG A 117 -2.47 8.97 0.76
C ARG A 117 -1.74 9.08 -0.57
N ILE A 118 -2.29 8.51 -1.65
CA ILE A 118 -1.69 8.52 -2.99
C ILE A 118 -2.55 9.39 -3.89
N ASP A 119 -2.09 10.57 -4.18
CA ASP A 119 -2.82 11.64 -4.89
C ASP A 119 -2.49 11.77 -6.39
N ALA A 120 -1.46 11.07 -6.85
CA ALA A 120 -1.03 11.13 -8.25
C ALA A 120 -0.27 9.88 -8.70
N VAL A 121 -0.37 9.58 -10.00
CA VAL A 121 0.54 8.66 -10.69
C VAL A 121 1.84 9.42 -10.95
N ARG A 122 2.97 8.89 -10.45
CA ARG A 122 4.27 9.56 -10.53
C ARG A 122 5.37 8.61 -10.97
N PRO A 123 6.48 9.12 -11.56
CA PRO A 123 7.65 8.29 -11.86
C PRO A 123 8.21 7.60 -10.61
N VAL A 124 8.60 6.32 -10.73
CA VAL A 124 9.18 5.54 -9.62
C VAL A 124 10.40 6.25 -9.02
N ALA A 125 11.26 6.81 -9.88
CA ALA A 125 12.47 7.50 -9.42
C ALA A 125 12.15 8.68 -8.48
N ASP A 126 11.09 9.43 -8.78
CA ASP A 126 10.68 10.57 -7.96
C ASP A 126 10.05 10.10 -6.64
N VAL A 127 9.19 9.08 -6.71
CA VAL A 127 8.58 8.46 -5.51
C VAL A 127 9.65 7.96 -4.54
N LEU A 128 10.65 7.24 -5.05
CA LEU A 128 11.69 6.66 -4.21
C LEU A 128 12.62 7.74 -3.62
N ARG A 129 13.00 8.74 -4.44
CA ARG A 129 13.87 9.83 -3.99
C ARG A 129 13.19 10.64 -2.89
N GLU A 130 11.96 11.07 -3.13
CA GLU A 130 11.19 11.86 -2.16
C GLU A 130 10.97 11.08 -0.85
N ALA A 131 10.53 9.82 -0.96
CA ALA A 131 10.34 8.98 0.23
C ALA A 131 11.62 8.82 1.04
N TRP A 132 12.79 8.70 0.38
CA TRP A 132 14.07 8.60 1.05
C TRP A 132 14.50 9.92 1.70
N ASP A 133 14.41 11.02 0.97
CA ASP A 133 14.82 12.35 1.45
C ASP A 133 13.94 12.81 2.62
N ASP A 134 12.63 12.60 2.53
CA ASP A 134 11.69 12.89 3.61
C ASP A 134 11.91 11.99 4.82
N CYS A 135 12.15 10.71 4.61
CA CYS A 135 12.50 9.78 5.69
C CYS A 135 13.70 10.27 6.47
N GLN A 136 14.78 10.62 5.78
CA GLN A 136 15.98 11.16 6.42
C GLN A 136 15.71 12.48 7.17
N SER A 137 14.86 13.35 6.60
CA SER A 137 14.45 14.59 7.22
C SER A 137 13.71 14.35 8.54
N VAL A 138 12.74 13.44 8.55
CA VAL A 138 12.00 13.04 9.76
C VAL A 138 12.95 12.49 10.83
N LEU A 139 13.83 11.57 10.47
CA LEU A 139 14.78 10.96 11.41
C LEU A 139 15.73 11.99 12.01
N ARG A 140 16.24 12.95 11.22
CA ARG A 140 17.08 14.05 11.73
C ARG A 140 16.31 14.94 12.70
N THR A 141 15.07 15.33 12.33
CA THR A 141 14.22 16.18 13.17
C THR A 141 13.94 15.51 14.53
N LEU A 142 13.58 14.24 14.53
CA LEU A 142 13.33 13.49 15.76
C LEU A 142 14.62 13.32 16.60
N GLY A 143 15.75 13.06 15.95
CA GLY A 143 17.05 12.96 16.63
C GLY A 143 17.47 14.28 17.31
N THR A 144 17.28 15.42 16.63
CA THR A 144 17.54 16.75 17.21
C THR A 144 16.62 17.02 18.38
N ALA A 145 15.30 16.82 18.21
CA ALA A 145 14.32 17.04 19.25
C ALA A 145 14.57 16.17 20.50
N ALA A 146 15.02 14.93 20.31
CA ALA A 146 15.40 14.05 21.40
C ALA A 146 16.65 14.55 22.15
N ALA A 147 17.66 15.03 21.41
CA ALA A 147 18.91 15.56 21.99
C ALA A 147 18.66 16.85 22.77
N GLU A 148 17.72 17.70 22.35
CA GLU A 148 17.35 18.95 23.01
C GLU A 148 16.34 18.78 24.16
N GLY A 149 15.84 17.55 24.39
CA GLY A 149 14.83 17.27 25.42
C GLY A 149 13.45 17.89 25.11
N SER A 150 13.19 18.27 23.86
CA SER A 150 11.94 18.88 23.43
C SER A 150 10.81 17.89 23.16
N ILE A 151 11.11 16.58 23.18
CA ILE A 151 10.11 15.50 23.19
C ILE A 151 9.84 15.15 24.65
N SER A 152 8.73 15.62 25.21
CA SER A 152 8.25 15.19 26.53
C SER A 152 7.49 13.86 26.39
N ALA A 153 7.69 12.96 27.36
CA ALA A 153 6.97 11.70 27.46
C ALA A 153 5.50 11.93 27.88
#